data_e3e3b6377455180a3f83133556b6f185
#
_entry.id   e3e3b6377455180a3f83133556b6f185
#
_cell.length_a   1.000
_cell.length_b   1.000
_cell.length_c   1.000
_cell.angle_alpha   90.00
_cell.angle_beta   90.00
_cell.angle_gamma   90.00
#
_symmetry.space_group_name_H-M   'P 1'
#
loop_
_entity.id
_entity.type
_entity.pdbx_description
1 polymer ?
#
loop_
_entity_poly.entity_id
_entity_poly.type
_entity_poly.pdbx_seq_one_letter_code
_entity_poly.pdbx_strand_id
1 'polypeptide(L)'
;MEKDNLTSASKFVEMALINPNAAGIDIGDTIHAVAVPPGRDVESVRTFGAFTCDLMEIVLWLKKCSIETVAMESTGVYWKNLFNMLVQN
;
A
#
# COMPACT_ATOMS: atom_id res chain seq x y z
N MET A 1 -4.28 -18.42 -5.75
CA MET A 1 -4.07 -17.12 -6.35
C MET A 1 -5.26 -16.22 -6.28
N GLU A 2 -6.38 -16.62 -6.86
CA GLU A 2 -7.61 -15.84 -6.72
C GLU A 2 -7.99 -15.65 -5.27
N LYS A 3 -7.79 -16.69 -4.45
CA LYS A 3 -8.12 -16.67 -3.04
C LYS A 3 -7.30 -15.61 -2.30
N ASP A 4 -6.02 -15.47 -2.63
CA ASP A 4 -5.15 -14.48 -2.00
C ASP A 4 -5.56 -13.08 -2.40
N ASN A 5 -5.89 -12.87 -3.68
CA ASN A 5 -6.35 -11.58 -4.16
C ASN A 5 -7.67 -11.17 -3.50
N LEU A 6 -8.60 -12.13 -3.34
CA LEU A 6 -9.86 -11.87 -2.66
C LEU A 6 -9.63 -11.51 -1.20
N THR A 7 -8.68 -12.18 -0.53
CA THR A 7 -8.35 -11.91 0.86
C THR A 7 -7.79 -10.50 1.02
N SER A 8 -6.86 -10.09 0.16
CA SER A 8 -6.30 -8.73 0.20
C SER A 8 -7.36 -7.68 -0.04
N ALA A 9 -8.24 -7.90 -1.03
CA ALA A 9 -9.31 -6.98 -1.32
C ALA A 9 -10.29 -6.86 -0.15
N SER A 10 -10.62 -7.97 0.50
CA SER A 10 -11.50 -7.97 1.67
C SER A 10 -10.91 -7.20 2.82
N LYS A 11 -9.62 -7.40 3.10
CA LYS A 11 -8.92 -6.67 4.16
C LYS A 11 -8.91 -5.18 3.89
N PHE A 12 -8.66 -4.77 2.66
CA PHE A 12 -8.67 -3.37 2.31
C PHE A 12 -10.06 -2.76 2.49
N VAL A 13 -11.11 -3.46 2.06
CA VAL A 13 -12.49 -2.99 2.22
C VAL A 13 -12.83 -2.83 3.70
N GLU A 14 -12.46 -3.78 4.55
CA GLU A 14 -12.69 -3.69 5.99
C GLU A 14 -11.99 -2.48 6.58
N MET A 15 -10.73 -2.25 6.21
CA MET A 15 -9.98 -1.10 6.70
C MET A 15 -10.62 0.21 6.26
N ALA A 16 -11.08 0.28 5.02
CA ALA A 16 -11.72 1.49 4.50
C ALA A 16 -13.04 1.79 5.20
N LEU A 17 -13.75 0.78 5.67
CA LEU A 17 -14.99 0.97 6.44
C LEU A 17 -14.72 1.47 7.86
N ILE A 18 -13.61 1.05 8.47
CA ILE A 18 -13.22 1.44 9.82
C ILE A 18 -12.45 2.75 9.80
N ASN A 19 -11.56 2.92 8.83
CA ASN A 19 -10.73 4.11 8.69
C ASN A 19 -10.75 4.58 7.23
N PRO A 20 -11.46 5.68 6.92
CA PRO A 20 -11.53 6.17 5.54
C PRO A 20 -10.18 6.64 4.98
N ASN A 21 -9.17 6.82 5.84
CA ASN A 21 -7.82 7.22 5.42
C ASN A 21 -6.88 6.01 5.35
N ALA A 22 -7.37 4.88 4.88
CA ALA A 22 -6.60 3.65 4.76
C ALA A 22 -6.16 3.41 3.32
N ALA A 23 -4.96 2.85 3.16
CA ALA A 23 -4.43 2.41 1.88
C ALA A 23 -4.10 0.93 1.92
N GLY A 24 -4.09 0.29 0.75
CA GLY A 24 -3.66 -1.10 0.62
C GLY A 24 -2.42 -1.20 -0.23
N ILE A 25 -1.49 -2.06 0.15
CA ILE A 25 -0.26 -2.28 -0.61
C ILE A 25 -0.10 -3.78 -0.86
N ASP A 26 0.01 -4.14 -2.14
CA ASP A 26 0.34 -5.50 -2.56
C ASP A 26 1.84 -5.51 -2.87
N ILE A 27 2.61 -6.20 -2.05
CA ILE A 27 4.06 -6.15 -2.10
C ILE A 27 4.60 -7.33 -2.91
N GLY A 28 5.26 -7.00 -4.03
CA GLY A 28 5.97 -7.98 -4.83
C GLY A 28 7.48 -7.89 -4.61
N ASP A 29 8.23 -8.72 -5.32
CA ASP A 29 9.68 -8.72 -5.24
C ASP A 29 10.32 -7.54 -5.99
N THR A 30 9.72 -7.10 -7.09
CA THR A 30 10.25 -6.01 -7.92
C THR A 30 9.26 -4.86 -8.11
N ILE A 31 7.97 -5.12 -7.92
CA ILE A 31 6.93 -4.12 -8.12
C ILE A 31 5.92 -4.19 -6.98
N HIS A 32 5.55 -3.03 -6.47
CA HIS A 32 4.51 -2.90 -5.45
C HIS A 32 3.32 -2.15 -6.04
N ALA A 33 2.11 -2.62 -5.76
CA ALA A 33 0.88 -1.92 -6.14
C ALA A 33 0.27 -1.28 -4.90
N VAL A 34 -0.04 0.01 -4.98
CA VAL A 34 -0.57 0.78 -3.86
C VAL A 34 -1.90 1.37 -4.26
N ALA A 35 -2.93 1.13 -3.42
CA ALA A 35 -4.27 1.65 -3.64
C ALA A 35 -4.64 2.60 -2.51
N VAL A 36 -5.16 3.77 -2.88
CA VAL A 36 -5.68 4.77 -1.95
C VAL A 36 -7.18 4.97 -2.21
N PRO A 37 -7.91 5.57 -1.26
CA PRO A 37 -9.34 5.83 -1.48
C PRO A 37 -9.57 6.74 -2.69
N PRO A 38 -10.69 6.58 -3.40
CA PRO A 38 -11.02 7.45 -4.53
C PRO A 38 -11.05 8.92 -4.12
N GLY A 39 -10.60 9.77 -5.01
CA GLY A 39 -10.62 11.22 -4.78
C GLY A 39 -9.38 11.78 -4.11
N ARG A 40 -8.43 10.94 -3.71
CA ARG A 40 -7.19 11.42 -3.07
C ARG A 40 -6.14 11.82 -4.10
N ASP A 41 -6.20 11.22 -5.27
CA ASP A 41 -5.34 11.58 -6.39
C ASP A 41 -6.10 11.27 -7.68
N VAL A 42 -5.57 11.71 -8.81
CA VAL A 42 -6.14 11.42 -10.13
C VAL A 42 -6.20 9.91 -10.34
N GLU A 43 -5.15 9.21 -9.94
CA GLU A 43 -5.12 7.75 -9.96
C GLU A 43 -5.24 7.22 -8.54
N SER A 44 -6.17 6.27 -8.32
CA SER A 44 -6.34 5.66 -7.01
C SER A 44 -5.46 4.43 -6.82
N VAL A 45 -4.88 3.91 -7.90
CA VAL A 45 -3.94 2.78 -7.84
C VAL A 45 -2.70 3.14 -8.64
N ARG A 46 -1.53 2.99 -8.01
CA ARG A 46 -0.24 3.22 -8.67
C ARG A 46 0.71 2.08 -8.38
N THR A 47 1.62 1.82 -9.31
CA THR A 47 2.67 0.84 -9.12
C THR A 47 4.00 1.54 -8.92
N PHE A 48 4.84 0.96 -8.08
CA PHE A 48 6.16 1.49 -7.75
C PHE A 48 7.17 0.35 -7.79
N GLY A 49 8.43 0.68 -8.02
CA GLY A 49 9.50 -0.32 -7.93
C GLY A 49 9.83 -0.69 -6.50
N ALA A 50 10.89 -1.46 -6.32
CA ALA A 50 11.30 -1.96 -5.01
C ALA A 50 12.64 -1.39 -4.53
N PHE A 51 13.23 -0.45 -5.24
CA PHE A 51 14.44 0.23 -4.78
C PHE A 51 14.09 1.21 -3.67
N THR A 52 15.08 1.57 -2.87
CA THR A 52 14.88 2.48 -1.74
C THR A 52 14.22 3.80 -2.18
N CYS A 53 14.64 4.35 -3.31
CA CYS A 53 14.04 5.58 -3.81
C CYS A 53 12.56 5.38 -4.17
N ASP A 54 12.20 4.20 -4.68
CA ASP A 54 10.81 3.88 -5.01
C ASP A 54 9.97 3.76 -3.75
N LEU A 55 10.54 3.14 -2.71
CA LEU A 55 9.84 3.01 -1.43
C LEU A 55 9.58 4.37 -0.80
N MET A 56 10.54 5.29 -0.92
CA MET A 56 10.34 6.65 -0.43
C MET A 56 9.24 7.36 -1.22
N GLU A 57 9.15 7.12 -2.52
CA GLU A 57 8.05 7.68 -3.31
C GLU A 57 6.69 7.19 -2.84
N ILE A 58 6.59 5.92 -2.44
CA ILE A 58 5.35 5.39 -1.85
C ILE A 58 5.01 6.18 -0.59
N VAL A 59 5.96 6.35 0.31
CA VAL A 59 5.75 7.10 1.56
C VAL A 59 5.26 8.52 1.26
N LEU A 60 5.91 9.21 0.34
CA LEU A 60 5.54 10.58 -0.01
C LEU A 60 4.15 10.65 -0.62
N TRP A 61 3.80 9.69 -1.48
CA TRP A 61 2.49 9.65 -2.09
C TRP A 61 1.40 9.39 -1.07
N LEU A 62 1.64 8.47 -0.13
CA LEU A 62 0.69 8.19 0.95
C LEU A 62 0.48 9.42 1.82
N LYS A 63 1.54 10.15 2.13
CA LYS A 63 1.43 11.41 2.88
C LYS A 63 0.62 12.44 2.11
N LYS A 64 0.89 12.59 0.82
CA LYS A 64 0.14 13.51 -0.04
C LYS A 64 -1.34 13.16 -0.04
N CYS A 65 -1.67 11.88 0.00
CA CYS A 65 -3.05 11.40 0.01
C CYS A 65 -3.69 11.39 1.40
N SER A 66 -2.98 11.86 2.42
CA SER A 66 -3.47 11.92 3.80
C SER A 66 -3.85 10.54 4.36
N ILE A 67 -3.02 9.55 4.07
CA ILE A 67 -3.24 8.18 4.55
C ILE A 67 -2.75 8.04 5.98
N GLU A 68 -3.56 7.43 6.85
CA GLU A 68 -3.25 7.20 8.26
C GLU A 68 -2.88 5.76 8.55
N THR A 69 -3.43 4.82 7.79
CA THR A 69 -3.31 3.39 8.04
C THR A 69 -3.05 2.65 6.74
N VAL A 70 -2.20 1.63 6.80
CA VAL A 70 -1.83 0.86 5.62
C VAL A 70 -1.99 -0.63 5.91
N ALA A 71 -2.67 -1.34 5.00
CA ALA A 71 -2.70 -2.79 5.00
C ALA A 71 -1.71 -3.30 3.96
N MET A 72 -0.85 -4.24 4.34
CA MET A 72 0.15 -4.80 3.44
C MET A 72 -0.05 -6.30 3.30
N GLU A 73 0.04 -6.79 2.06
CA GLU A 73 0.06 -8.22 1.76
C GLU A 73 1.36 -8.54 1.04
N SER A 74 2.01 -9.62 1.46
CA SER A 74 3.26 -10.04 0.84
C SER A 74 3.40 -11.56 0.96
N THR A 75 4.02 -12.17 -0.06
CA THR A 75 4.26 -13.61 -0.07
C THR A 75 5.62 -13.98 0.49
N GLY A 76 6.35 -13.06 1.09
CA GLY A 76 7.68 -13.34 1.60
C GLY A 76 8.16 -12.25 2.52
N VAL A 77 9.46 -11.99 2.49
CA VAL A 77 10.10 -11.02 3.38
C VAL A 77 10.24 -9.64 2.74
N TYR A 78 9.67 -9.44 1.57
CA TYR A 78 9.81 -8.19 0.80
C TYR A 78 9.17 -6.99 1.48
N TRP A 79 8.27 -7.22 2.44
CA TRP A 79 7.56 -6.15 3.15
C TRP A 79 8.46 -5.41 4.15
N LYS A 80 9.56 -6.01 4.58
CA LYS A 80 10.35 -5.48 5.70
C LYS A 80 10.91 -4.09 5.45
N ASN A 81 11.51 -3.87 4.29
CA ASN A 81 12.11 -2.57 3.97
C ASN A 81 11.06 -1.48 3.89
N LEU A 82 9.94 -1.76 3.24
CA LEU A 82 8.86 -0.80 3.13
C LEU A 82 8.25 -0.52 4.51
N PHE A 83 8.01 -1.57 5.30
CA PHE A 83 7.45 -1.41 6.63
C PHE A 83 8.33 -0.49 7.49
N ASN A 84 9.64 -0.75 7.49
CA ASN A 84 10.56 0.07 8.27
C ASN A 84 10.53 1.54 7.82
N MET A 85 10.46 1.77 6.52
CA MET A 85 10.42 3.12 5.98
C MET A 85 9.12 3.83 6.36
N LEU A 86 7.99 3.12 6.32
CA LEU A 86 6.70 3.68 6.73
C LEU A 86 6.69 4.04 8.21
N VAL A 87 7.27 3.20 9.05
CA VAL A 87 7.33 3.45 10.49
C VAL A 87 8.20 4.65 10.82
N GLN A 88 9.30 4.85 10.09
CA GLN A 88 10.21 5.97 10.31
C GLN A 88 9.67 7.31 9.78
N ASN A 89 8.71 7.27 8.94
CA ASN A 89 8.14 8.46 8.33
C ASN A 89 6.65 8.56 8.59
#